data_91c7149fd81e4e42816b7f9ca0d62967
#
_entry.id   91c7149fd81e4e42816b7f9ca0d62967
#
_cell.length_a   1.000
_cell.length_b   1.000
_cell.length_c   1.000
_cell.angle_alpha   90.00
_cell.angle_beta   90.00
_cell.angle_gamma   90.00
#
_symmetry.space_group_name_H-M   'P 1'
#
loop_
_entity.id
_entity.type
_entity.pdbx_description
1 polymer ?
#
loop_
_entity_poly.entity_id
_entity_poly.type
_entity_poly.pdbx_seq_one_letter_code
_entity_poly.pdbx_strand_id
1 'polypeptide(L)' 'MKDFNESIVLKNRLKEFRALNKMSQSELAKKVGVSRNTISSIETGQYSPTAKLAFVICKTLGQSFEDVFYL' A
#
# COMPACT_ATOMS: atom_id res chain seq x y z
N MET A 1 -21.81 -9.69 -14.09
CA MET A 1 -20.71 -9.09 -13.31
C MET A 1 -21.26 -7.97 -12.46
N LYS A 2 -20.84 -7.90 -11.22
CA LYS A 2 -21.24 -6.81 -10.35
C LYS A 2 -20.48 -5.54 -10.69
N ASP A 3 -21.17 -4.42 -10.64
CA ASP A 3 -20.52 -3.13 -10.78
C ASP A 3 -19.91 -2.72 -9.46
N PHE A 4 -18.67 -2.23 -9.49
CA PHE A 4 -18.06 -1.59 -8.35
C PHE A 4 -18.37 -0.10 -8.42
N ASN A 5 -18.79 0.47 -7.31
CA ASN A 5 -19.11 1.88 -7.26
C ASN A 5 -18.05 2.63 -6.41
N GLU A 6 -18.18 3.97 -6.40
CA GLU A 6 -17.20 4.84 -5.76
C GLU A 6 -17.17 4.70 -4.24
N SER A 7 -18.18 4.07 -3.63
CA SER A 7 -18.18 3.85 -2.19
C SER A 7 -17.30 2.69 -1.76
N ILE A 8 -16.87 1.84 -2.70
CA ILE A 8 -15.96 0.74 -2.41
C ILE A 8 -14.56 1.29 -2.26
N VAL A 9 -13.99 1.11 -1.07
CA VAL A 9 -12.67 1.64 -0.73
C VAL A 9 -11.66 0.51 -0.71
N LEU A 10 -10.53 0.72 -1.37
CA LEU A 10 -9.42 -0.21 -1.30
C LEU A 10 -8.79 -0.11 0.10
N LYS A 11 -8.80 -1.22 0.81
CA LYS A 11 -8.20 -1.32 2.14
C LYS A 11 -6.81 -1.92 2.04
N ASN A 12 -6.01 -1.75 3.08
CA ASN A 12 -4.66 -2.31 3.07
C ASN A 12 -4.17 -2.69 4.46
N ARG A 13 -3.18 -3.57 4.47
CA ARG A 13 -2.42 -3.96 5.66
C ARG A 13 -0.97 -3.50 5.55
N LEU A 14 -0.76 -2.39 4.89
CA LEU A 14 0.58 -1.89 4.61
C LEU A 14 1.36 -1.61 5.89
N LYS A 15 0.72 -0.99 6.86
CA LYS A 15 1.34 -0.68 8.15
C LYS A 15 1.81 -1.94 8.87
N GLU A 16 0.99 -2.99 8.87
CA GLU A 16 1.31 -4.26 9.53
C GLU A 16 2.50 -4.95 8.87
N PHE A 17 2.51 -5.02 7.54
CA PHE A 17 3.63 -5.65 6.83
C PHE A 17 4.89 -4.81 6.87
N ARG A 18 4.76 -3.50 6.90
CA ARG A 18 5.90 -2.62 7.13
C ARG A 18 6.51 -2.89 8.51
N ALA A 19 5.68 -2.99 9.54
CA ALA A 19 6.14 -3.29 10.89
C ALA A 19 6.83 -4.65 10.98
N LEU A 20 6.30 -5.67 10.29
CA LEU A 20 6.92 -7.00 10.24
C LEU A 20 8.31 -6.94 9.62
N ASN A 21 8.53 -6.05 8.67
CA ASN A 21 9.83 -5.85 8.03
C ASN A 21 10.69 -4.82 8.77
N LYS A 22 10.22 -4.32 9.91
CA LYS A 22 10.92 -3.33 10.73
C LYS A 22 11.29 -2.07 9.95
N MET A 23 10.38 -1.63 9.09
CA MET A 23 10.56 -0.43 8.27
C MET A 23 9.71 0.71 8.78
N SER A 24 10.30 1.91 8.82
CA SER A 24 9.53 3.14 9.00
C SER A 24 8.83 3.51 7.69
N GLN A 25 7.86 4.42 7.77
CA GLN A 25 7.23 4.97 6.57
C GLN A 25 8.28 5.60 5.63
N SER A 26 9.23 6.33 6.21
CA SER A 26 10.29 6.97 5.42
C SER A 26 11.19 5.96 4.73
N GLU A 27 11.52 4.85 5.41
CA GLU A 27 12.34 3.81 4.82
C GLU A 27 11.65 3.13 3.65
N LEU A 28 10.37 2.79 3.81
CA LEU A 28 9.61 2.19 2.72
C LEU A 28 9.48 3.18 1.55
N ALA A 29 9.14 4.43 1.84
CA ALA A 29 9.02 5.47 0.81
C ALA A 29 10.30 5.59 -0.02
N LYS A 30 11.44 5.62 0.63
CA LYS A 30 12.73 5.69 -0.04
C LYS A 30 12.96 4.49 -0.94
N LYS A 31 12.63 3.28 -0.46
CA LYS A 31 12.84 2.04 -1.23
C LYS A 31 11.96 1.98 -2.47
N VAL A 32 10.75 2.51 -2.41
CA VAL A 32 9.82 2.44 -3.54
C VAL A 32 9.78 3.73 -4.37
N GLY A 33 10.55 4.75 -3.99
CA GLY A 33 10.74 5.94 -4.81
C GLY A 33 9.61 6.98 -4.70
N VAL A 34 8.98 7.09 -3.55
CA VAL A 34 7.94 8.09 -3.28
C VAL A 34 8.24 8.84 -1.99
N SER A 35 7.46 9.87 -1.71
CA SER A 35 7.59 10.60 -0.45
C SER A 35 6.98 9.83 0.72
N ARG A 36 7.43 10.14 1.94
CA ARG A 36 6.84 9.60 3.16
C ARG A 36 5.34 9.91 3.23
N ASN A 37 4.94 11.11 2.80
CA ASN A 37 3.53 11.49 2.82
C ASN A 37 2.69 10.60 1.91
N THR A 38 3.24 10.13 0.79
CA THR A 38 2.56 9.20 -0.09
C THR A 38 2.26 7.89 0.65
N ILE A 39 3.25 7.33 1.34
CA ILE A 39 3.06 6.11 2.12
C ILE A 39 2.02 6.33 3.21
N SER A 40 2.11 7.42 3.95
CA SER A 40 1.15 7.76 5.00
C SER A 40 -0.28 7.86 4.44
N SER A 41 -0.44 8.52 3.30
CA SER A 41 -1.76 8.69 2.66
C SER A 41 -2.33 7.36 2.17
N ILE A 42 -1.49 6.45 1.71
CA ILE A 42 -1.94 5.09 1.34
C ILE A 42 -2.41 4.34 2.58
N GLU A 43 -1.63 4.37 3.65
CA GLU A 43 -1.96 3.65 4.89
C GLU A 43 -3.27 4.10 5.50
N THR A 44 -3.58 5.38 5.39
CA THR A 44 -4.83 5.95 5.93
C THR A 44 -6.01 5.86 4.97
N GLY A 45 -5.80 5.39 3.75
CA GLY A 45 -6.86 5.26 2.75
C GLY A 45 -7.19 6.55 2.00
N GLN A 46 -6.43 7.62 2.21
CA GLN A 46 -6.65 8.89 1.51
C GLN A 46 -6.20 8.84 0.05
N TYR A 47 -5.29 7.95 -0.28
CA TYR A 47 -4.74 7.82 -1.61
C TYR A 47 -4.64 6.34 -1.99
N SER A 48 -5.20 5.99 -3.15
CA SER A 48 -5.04 4.64 -3.71
C SER A 48 -3.83 4.65 -4.63
N PRO A 49 -2.87 3.76 -4.42
CA PRO A 49 -1.67 3.74 -5.26
C PRO A 49 -2.01 3.31 -6.68
N THR A 50 -1.19 3.73 -7.64
CA THR A 50 -1.24 3.15 -8.98
C THR A 50 -0.90 1.67 -8.89
N ALA A 51 -1.31 0.90 -9.92
CA ALA A 51 -1.00 -0.53 -9.97
C ALA A 51 0.52 -0.76 -9.86
N LYS A 52 1.31 0.03 -10.57
CA LYS A 52 2.77 -0.09 -10.53
C LYS A 52 3.30 0.11 -9.11
N LEU A 53 2.88 1.18 -8.45
CA LEU A 53 3.34 1.48 -7.10
C LEU A 53 2.92 0.39 -6.13
N ALA A 54 1.69 -0.10 -6.24
CA ALA A 54 1.20 -1.17 -5.38
C ALA A 54 2.04 -2.44 -5.54
N PHE A 55 2.39 -2.82 -6.77
CA PHE A 55 3.25 -3.98 -7.00
C PHE A 55 4.64 -3.79 -6.44
N VAL A 56 5.23 -2.60 -6.62
CA VAL A 56 6.57 -2.31 -6.08
C VAL A 56 6.56 -2.38 -4.56
N ILE A 57 5.53 -1.86 -3.93
CA ILE A 57 5.37 -1.94 -2.47
C ILE A 57 5.30 -3.41 -2.04
N CYS A 58 4.46 -4.20 -2.68
CA CYS A 58 4.29 -5.63 -2.32
C CYS A 58 5.60 -6.40 -2.50
N LYS A 59 6.31 -6.18 -3.59
CA LYS A 59 7.62 -6.81 -3.82
C LYS A 59 8.62 -6.43 -2.73
N THR A 60 8.65 -5.15 -2.35
CA THR A 60 9.56 -4.67 -1.33
C THR A 60 9.27 -5.31 0.02
N LEU A 61 8.00 -5.56 0.32
CA LEU A 61 7.58 -6.19 1.58
C LEU A 61 7.60 -7.71 1.53
N GLY A 62 7.84 -8.31 0.36
CA GLY A 62 7.84 -9.76 0.21
C GLY A 62 6.45 -10.38 0.35
N GLN A 63 5.41 -9.67 -0.05
CA GLN A 63 4.03 -10.13 0.09
C GLN A 63 3.31 -10.11 -1.25
N SER A 64 2.28 -10.93 -1.38
CA SER A 64 1.41 -10.87 -2.57
C SER A 64 0.53 -9.63 -2.51
N PHE A 65 0.00 -9.23 -3.67
CA PHE A 65 -0.89 -8.07 -3.74
C PHE A 65 -2.11 -8.25 -2.81
N GLU A 66 -2.73 -9.44 -2.84
CA GLU A 66 -3.94 -9.70 -2.06
C GLU A 66 -3.67 -9.75 -0.56
N ASP A 67 -2.45 -10.03 -0.15
CA ASP A 67 -2.09 -9.99 1.27
C ASP A 67 -2.08 -8.55 1.79
N VAL A 68 -1.65 -7.62 0.95
CA VAL A 68 -1.49 -6.23 1.34
C VAL A 68 -2.73 -5.40 1.07
N PHE A 69 -3.34 -5.56 -0.12
CA PHE A 69 -4.49 -4.75 -0.55
C PHE A 69 -5.72 -5.62 -0.71
N TYR A 70 -6.87 -5.11 -0.26
CA TYR A 70 -8.11 -5.87 -0.32
C TYR A 70 -9.33 -4.93 -0.32
N LEU A 71 -10.45 -5.44 -0.69
CA LEU A 71 -11.73 -4.73 -0.62
C LEU A 71 -12.51 -5.18 0.61
#